data_b668af0e11607bd1b4839c8bab439720
#
_entry.id   b668af0e11607bd1b4839c8bab439720
#
_cell.length_a   1.000
_cell.length_b   1.000
_cell.length_c   1.000
_cell.angle_alpha   90.00
_cell.angle_beta   90.00
_cell.angle_gamma   90.00
#
_symmetry.space_group_name_H-M   'P 1'
#
loop_
_entity.id
_entity.type
_entity.pdbx_description
1 polymer ?
#
loop_
_entity_poly.entity_id
_entity_poly.type
_entity_poly.pdbx_seq_one_letter_code
_entity_poly.pdbx_strand_id
1 'polypeptide(L)'
;DCCMDLARIKPTPGAIYQVLVEPDTAVEDVAVELAEHLSTEAIIGTDASAQISFLRETCIEEVVLGLENAGVPAPEMQRRGERMLRAVGLSDYCEHDPTQLSGGQTRRLAAACVAIRDPEVMIVCEPAAGLDADSRTQVVRLLQSMPETCVISVSSSSWPELGGDIIGTDPLVAAVDLPRVSPSPRTGSIGPLTARRGAAKKKWWHFSQPRGTSFSVGPVEIPITESAVTWLRGDNGSGKTTLLRAAAGLEGAGAVPNPPALALQSPFDQAVFPTVEEFVPNDTVRNLLGLNPADHPLDLSSSRLRLAQVAHVIGQQRPVVLLDEPDTLLSAADRWLMHQLIHYALQSGSSLVVTCHDPKFVAEIETYAEVAEKTLPAQHL
;
A
#
# COMPACT_ATOMS: atom_id res chain seq x y z
N ASP A 1 8.13 -27.82 -1.99
CA ASP A 1 9.13 -27.70 -3.08
C ASP A 1 8.48 -26.92 -4.23
N CYS A 2 8.48 -25.58 -4.11
CA CYS A 2 8.06 -24.71 -5.20
C CYS A 2 9.16 -24.75 -6.27
N CYS A 3 9.11 -25.72 -7.17
CA CYS A 3 10.04 -25.81 -8.30
C CYS A 3 9.61 -24.78 -9.36
N MET A 4 9.74 -23.50 -9.01
CA MET A 4 9.65 -22.45 -10.01
C MET A 4 10.76 -22.67 -11.02
N ASP A 5 10.43 -22.76 -12.30
CA ASP A 5 11.43 -23.00 -13.34
C ASP A 5 12.28 -21.73 -13.60
N LEU A 6 13.11 -21.40 -12.60
CA LEU A 6 14.02 -20.24 -12.64
C LEU A 6 14.99 -20.32 -13.82
N ALA A 7 15.22 -21.53 -14.38
CA ALA A 7 16.05 -21.72 -15.56
C ALA A 7 15.47 -21.06 -16.82
N ARG A 8 14.21 -20.66 -16.81
CA ARG A 8 13.57 -19.90 -17.90
C ARG A 8 13.97 -18.43 -17.91
N ILE A 9 14.41 -17.90 -16.78
CA ILE A 9 14.84 -16.51 -16.67
C ILE A 9 16.27 -16.42 -17.24
N LYS A 10 16.37 -15.75 -18.36
CA LYS A 10 17.65 -15.41 -18.97
C LYS A 10 17.82 -13.90 -18.88
N PRO A 11 18.64 -13.39 -17.96
CA PRO A 11 18.82 -11.96 -17.79
C PRO A 11 19.53 -11.37 -19.00
N THR A 12 18.73 -10.89 -19.95
CA THR A 12 19.23 -10.18 -21.13
C THR A 12 18.82 -8.71 -21.03
N PRO A 13 19.65 -7.77 -21.50
CA PRO A 13 19.32 -6.35 -21.52
C PRO A 13 17.93 -6.08 -22.12
N GLY A 14 17.13 -5.28 -21.42
CA GLY A 14 15.80 -4.90 -21.85
C GLY A 14 14.72 -5.99 -21.74
N ALA A 15 15.05 -7.19 -21.26
CA ALA A 15 14.05 -8.23 -21.04
C ALA A 15 13.17 -7.89 -19.83
N ILE A 16 11.90 -8.27 -19.93
CA ILE A 16 10.93 -8.14 -18.82
C ILE A 16 10.34 -9.51 -18.52
N TYR A 17 10.39 -9.91 -17.27
CA TYR A 17 9.76 -11.13 -16.77
C TYR A 17 8.76 -10.80 -15.68
N GLN A 18 7.65 -11.52 -15.65
CA GLN A 18 6.68 -11.49 -14.57
C GLN A 18 6.63 -12.85 -13.90
N VAL A 19 7.19 -12.95 -12.72
CA VAL A 19 7.21 -14.15 -11.90
C VAL A 19 5.98 -14.13 -11.00
N LEU A 20 5.05 -15.03 -11.25
CA LEU A 20 3.82 -15.16 -10.47
C LEU A 20 4.04 -16.18 -9.37
N VAL A 21 3.82 -15.76 -8.13
CA VAL A 21 3.97 -16.59 -6.96
C VAL A 21 2.64 -17.26 -6.59
N GLU A 22 2.73 -18.45 -6.02
CA GLU A 22 1.57 -19.14 -5.48
C GLU A 22 1.03 -18.40 -4.22
N PRO A 23 -0.27 -18.52 -3.93
CA PRO A 23 -0.93 -17.76 -2.87
C PRO A 23 -0.30 -17.88 -1.48
N ASP A 24 0.31 -19.03 -1.18
CA ASP A 24 0.93 -19.31 0.13
C ASP A 24 2.42 -18.99 0.18
N THR A 25 2.95 -18.43 -0.90
CA THR A 25 4.38 -18.10 -1.01
C THR A 25 4.58 -16.60 -0.79
N ALA A 26 5.50 -16.23 0.09
CA ALA A 26 5.87 -14.84 0.27
C ALA A 26 6.63 -14.32 -0.96
N VAL A 27 6.16 -13.20 -1.51
CA VAL A 27 6.77 -12.55 -2.68
C VAL A 27 8.23 -12.19 -2.41
N GLU A 28 8.51 -11.73 -1.20
CA GLU A 28 9.84 -11.35 -0.74
C GLU A 28 10.82 -12.51 -0.75
N ASP A 29 10.40 -13.70 -0.29
CA ASP A 29 11.26 -14.88 -0.25
C ASP A 29 11.68 -15.29 -1.66
N VAL A 30 10.76 -15.27 -2.61
CA VAL A 30 11.03 -15.54 -4.01
C VAL A 30 11.95 -14.47 -4.63
N ALA A 31 11.73 -13.21 -4.27
CA ALA A 31 12.59 -12.11 -4.75
C ALA A 31 14.01 -12.23 -4.23
N VAL A 32 14.21 -12.64 -2.97
CA VAL A 32 15.53 -12.89 -2.38
C VAL A 32 16.22 -14.08 -3.05
N GLU A 33 15.51 -15.20 -3.24
CA GLU A 33 16.04 -16.39 -3.93
C GLU A 33 16.48 -16.04 -5.38
N LEU A 34 15.65 -15.26 -6.10
CA LEU A 34 15.99 -14.76 -7.44
C LEU A 34 17.21 -13.85 -7.42
N ALA A 35 17.30 -12.95 -6.44
CA ALA A 35 18.41 -12.02 -6.32
C ALA A 35 19.74 -12.73 -6.06
N GLU A 36 19.73 -13.73 -5.20
CA GLU A 36 20.89 -14.60 -4.93
C GLU A 36 21.29 -15.37 -6.19
N HIS A 37 20.30 -15.98 -6.89
CA HIS A 37 20.54 -16.73 -8.12
C HIS A 37 21.13 -15.87 -9.23
N LEU A 38 20.65 -14.63 -9.38
CA LEU A 38 21.04 -13.69 -10.43
C LEU A 38 22.15 -12.73 -9.98
N SER A 39 22.64 -12.85 -8.76
CA SER A 39 23.70 -12.03 -8.18
C SER A 39 23.40 -10.52 -8.27
N THR A 40 22.17 -10.11 -7.95
CA THR A 40 21.76 -8.70 -7.93
C THR A 40 21.39 -8.24 -6.53
N GLU A 41 21.69 -6.96 -6.25
CA GLU A 41 21.23 -6.26 -5.03
C GLU A 41 20.11 -5.26 -5.34
N ALA A 42 19.71 -5.14 -6.60
CA ALA A 42 18.71 -4.19 -7.04
C ALA A 42 17.29 -4.78 -6.86
N ILE A 43 16.82 -4.78 -5.61
CA ILE A 43 15.49 -5.28 -5.24
C ILE A 43 14.67 -4.10 -4.72
N ILE A 44 13.42 -4.00 -5.17
CA ILE A 44 12.38 -3.15 -4.56
C ILE A 44 11.37 -4.08 -3.92
N GLY A 45 11.36 -4.12 -2.60
CA GLY A 45 10.42 -4.93 -1.82
C GLY A 45 8.98 -4.40 -1.84
N THR A 46 8.08 -5.11 -1.20
CA THR A 46 6.69 -4.65 -0.99
C THR A 46 6.64 -3.39 -0.13
N ASP A 47 7.52 -3.28 0.87
CA ASP A 47 7.82 -2.00 1.54
C ASP A 47 8.88 -1.23 0.75
N ALA A 48 8.42 -0.36 -0.14
CA ALA A 48 9.31 0.46 -0.95
C ALA A 48 10.14 1.46 -0.13
N SER A 49 9.71 1.82 1.09
CA SER A 49 10.42 2.76 1.95
C SER A 49 11.80 2.24 2.39
N ALA A 50 11.98 0.91 2.42
CA ALA A 50 13.25 0.27 2.72
C ALA A 50 14.38 0.61 1.71
N GLN A 51 14.02 1.09 0.51
CA GLN A 51 14.98 1.50 -0.53
C GLN A 51 15.35 2.99 -0.46
N ILE A 52 14.79 3.72 0.50
CA ILE A 52 15.05 5.14 0.73
C ILE A 52 15.82 5.26 2.04
N SER A 53 16.96 5.94 2.01
CA SER A 53 17.81 6.04 3.21
C SER A 53 17.23 6.99 4.25
N PHE A 54 16.43 7.97 3.81
CA PHE A 54 15.94 9.10 4.61
C PHE A 54 17.04 9.90 5.32
N LEU A 55 18.27 9.81 4.83
CA LEU A 55 19.41 10.55 5.34
C LEU A 55 19.60 11.90 4.64
N ARG A 56 18.92 12.09 3.51
CA ARG A 56 19.00 13.30 2.69
C ARG A 56 17.79 14.20 2.92
N GLU A 57 17.99 15.49 2.75
CA GLU A 57 16.94 16.49 2.99
C GLU A 57 15.97 16.62 1.81
N THR A 58 16.40 16.23 0.62
CA THR A 58 15.62 16.37 -0.61
C THR A 58 15.53 15.07 -1.40
N CYS A 59 14.45 14.93 -2.18
CA CYS A 59 14.24 13.76 -3.04
C CYS A 59 15.34 13.59 -4.09
N ILE A 60 15.89 14.70 -4.62
CA ILE A 60 16.96 14.61 -5.61
C ILE A 60 18.25 14.09 -5.00
N GLU A 61 18.62 14.58 -3.79
CA GLU A 61 19.79 14.08 -3.07
C GLU A 61 19.66 12.59 -2.71
N GLU A 62 18.45 12.14 -2.37
CA GLU A 62 18.17 10.75 -2.07
C GLU A 62 18.35 9.87 -3.32
N VAL A 63 17.81 10.29 -4.46
CA VAL A 63 17.95 9.55 -5.73
C VAL A 63 19.41 9.42 -6.16
N VAL A 64 20.20 10.50 -6.08
CA VAL A 64 21.60 10.50 -6.56
C VAL A 64 22.59 9.86 -5.59
N LEU A 65 22.15 9.50 -4.37
CA LEU A 65 23.02 8.92 -3.33
C LEU A 65 23.82 7.70 -3.83
N GLY A 66 23.19 6.83 -4.62
CA GLY A 66 23.87 5.68 -5.21
C GLY A 66 24.98 6.07 -6.20
N LEU A 67 24.81 7.16 -6.93
CA LEU A 67 25.81 7.70 -7.86
C LEU A 67 26.95 8.41 -7.13
N GLU A 68 26.64 9.09 -6.02
CA GLU A 68 27.65 9.72 -5.15
C GLU A 68 28.61 8.65 -4.61
N ASN A 69 28.07 7.54 -4.10
CA ASN A 69 28.87 6.40 -3.62
C ASN A 69 29.72 5.77 -4.74
N ALA A 70 29.26 5.83 -5.99
CA ALA A 70 30.03 5.38 -7.15
C ALA A 70 31.04 6.42 -7.67
N GLY A 71 31.16 7.60 -7.03
CA GLY A 71 32.11 8.65 -7.41
C GLY A 71 31.76 9.39 -8.70
N VAL A 72 30.49 9.40 -9.11
CA VAL A 72 30.03 10.14 -10.29
C VAL A 72 30.16 11.66 -10.05
N PRO A 73 30.66 12.46 -11.02
CA PRO A 73 30.80 13.91 -10.85
C PRO A 73 29.45 14.61 -10.61
N ALA A 74 29.45 15.61 -9.71
CA ALA A 74 28.23 16.33 -9.29
C ALA A 74 27.35 16.87 -10.45
N PRO A 75 27.91 17.47 -11.54
CA PRO A 75 27.07 17.91 -12.66
C PRO A 75 26.37 16.79 -13.41
N GLU A 76 26.98 15.59 -13.43
CA GLU A 76 26.37 14.39 -14.03
C GLU A 76 25.29 13.81 -13.12
N MET A 77 25.57 13.72 -11.82
CA MET A 77 24.58 13.29 -10.82
C MET A 77 23.32 14.14 -10.89
N GLN A 78 23.45 15.47 -10.91
CA GLN A 78 22.33 16.39 -11.01
C GLN A 78 21.46 16.11 -12.24
N ARG A 79 22.11 16.02 -13.43
CA ARG A 79 21.39 15.74 -14.68
C ARG A 79 20.67 14.40 -14.69
N ARG A 80 21.33 13.36 -14.14
CA ARG A 80 20.74 12.01 -14.08
C ARG A 80 19.59 11.98 -13.06
N GLY A 81 19.74 12.62 -11.89
CA GLY A 81 18.71 12.71 -10.87
C GLY A 81 17.46 13.41 -11.37
N GLU A 82 17.60 14.60 -11.99
CA GLU A 82 16.47 15.34 -12.57
C GLU A 82 15.74 14.54 -13.66
N ARG A 83 16.50 13.84 -14.51
CA ARG A 83 15.92 12.98 -15.54
C ARG A 83 15.14 11.83 -14.92
N MET A 84 15.69 11.20 -13.88
CA MET A 84 15.07 10.08 -13.19
C MET A 84 13.78 10.52 -12.47
N LEU A 85 13.82 11.62 -11.71
CA LEU A 85 12.63 12.17 -11.05
C LEU A 85 11.53 12.56 -12.05
N ARG A 86 11.93 13.07 -13.22
CA ARG A 86 10.97 13.34 -14.31
C ARG A 86 10.35 12.05 -14.85
N ALA A 87 11.13 11.00 -15.03
CA ALA A 87 10.64 9.71 -15.53
C ALA A 87 9.59 9.08 -14.60
N VAL A 88 9.72 9.28 -13.29
CA VAL A 88 8.76 8.80 -12.29
C VAL A 88 7.69 9.84 -11.91
N GLY A 89 7.62 10.98 -12.61
CA GLY A 89 6.62 12.04 -12.36
C GLY A 89 6.76 12.73 -11.01
N LEU A 90 7.99 12.90 -10.54
CA LEU A 90 8.32 13.59 -9.29
C LEU A 90 9.14 14.87 -9.51
N SER A 91 9.08 15.47 -10.70
CA SER A 91 9.82 16.71 -11.01
C SER A 91 9.53 17.85 -10.03
N ASP A 92 8.25 18.01 -9.64
CA ASP A 92 7.82 19.07 -8.73
C ASP A 92 8.24 18.80 -7.26
N TYR A 93 8.71 17.59 -6.98
CA TYR A 93 9.10 17.12 -5.65
C TYR A 93 10.64 17.07 -5.46
N CYS A 94 11.44 17.56 -6.43
CA CYS A 94 12.90 17.48 -6.38
C CYS A 94 13.47 17.99 -5.04
N GLU A 95 13.00 19.15 -4.58
CA GLU A 95 13.45 19.82 -3.36
C GLU A 95 12.59 19.48 -2.12
N HIS A 96 11.66 18.51 -2.23
CA HIS A 96 10.84 18.12 -1.10
C HIS A 96 11.54 17.07 -0.24
N ASP A 97 11.22 17.11 1.06
CA ASP A 97 11.64 16.12 2.04
C ASP A 97 10.99 14.75 1.69
N PRO A 98 11.79 13.68 1.49
CA PRO A 98 11.29 12.35 1.19
C PRO A 98 10.27 11.81 2.21
N THR A 99 10.35 12.25 3.47
CA THR A 99 9.43 11.81 4.53
C THR A 99 8.02 12.37 4.40
N GLN A 100 7.82 13.38 3.54
CA GLN A 100 6.52 14.04 3.33
C GLN A 100 5.76 13.49 2.12
N LEU A 101 6.33 12.54 1.40
CA LEU A 101 5.71 11.92 0.24
C LEU A 101 4.54 11.01 0.63
N SER A 102 3.54 10.93 -0.25
CA SER A 102 2.49 9.91 -0.15
C SER A 102 3.05 8.52 -0.47
N GLY A 103 2.37 7.44 -0.06
CA GLY A 103 2.82 6.07 -0.32
C GLY A 103 3.13 5.78 -1.79
N GLY A 104 2.29 6.26 -2.73
CA GLY A 104 2.55 6.12 -4.16
C GLY A 104 3.76 6.94 -4.64
N GLN A 105 3.98 8.13 -4.09
CA GLN A 105 5.17 8.94 -4.37
C GLN A 105 6.43 8.30 -3.79
N THR A 106 6.35 7.75 -2.57
CA THR A 106 7.45 7.02 -1.93
C THR A 106 7.87 5.81 -2.78
N ARG A 107 6.90 5.02 -3.28
CA ARG A 107 7.19 3.88 -4.16
C ARG A 107 7.86 4.32 -5.46
N ARG A 108 7.43 5.41 -6.07
CA ARG A 108 8.06 5.98 -7.28
C ARG A 108 9.46 6.51 -7.00
N LEU A 109 9.69 7.14 -5.85
CA LEU A 109 11.02 7.58 -5.43
C LEU A 109 11.94 6.38 -5.22
N ALA A 110 11.50 5.33 -4.54
CA ALA A 110 12.25 4.10 -4.35
C ALA A 110 12.66 3.46 -5.67
N ALA A 111 11.73 3.38 -6.63
CA ALA A 111 12.04 2.91 -7.99
C ALA A 111 13.13 3.76 -8.65
N ALA A 112 13.09 5.08 -8.50
CA ALA A 112 14.11 5.98 -9.03
C ALA A 112 15.48 5.77 -8.35
N CYS A 113 15.52 5.57 -7.03
CA CYS A 113 16.76 5.33 -6.28
C CYS A 113 17.49 4.05 -6.71
N VAL A 114 16.73 3.02 -7.07
CA VAL A 114 17.31 1.75 -7.56
C VAL A 114 17.67 1.86 -9.03
N ALA A 115 16.76 2.36 -9.87
CA ALA A 115 16.93 2.43 -11.32
C ALA A 115 18.07 3.36 -11.77
N ILE A 116 18.38 4.44 -11.03
CA ILE A 116 19.42 5.40 -11.41
C ILE A 116 20.82 4.78 -11.45
N ARG A 117 21.00 3.64 -10.79
CA ARG A 117 22.26 2.89 -10.75
C ARG A 117 22.49 2.06 -12.02
N ASP A 118 21.53 2.02 -12.93
CA ASP A 118 21.55 1.21 -14.17
C ASP A 118 21.92 -0.26 -13.90
N PRO A 119 21.19 -0.97 -13.00
CA PRO A 119 21.53 -2.36 -12.67
C PRO A 119 21.33 -3.28 -13.88
N GLU A 120 22.14 -4.34 -14.00
CA GLU A 120 21.96 -5.35 -15.05
C GLU A 120 20.63 -6.11 -14.85
N VAL A 121 20.28 -6.40 -13.60
CA VAL A 121 19.01 -7.05 -13.20
C VAL A 121 18.36 -6.27 -12.09
N MET A 122 17.09 -5.98 -12.22
CA MET A 122 16.27 -5.29 -11.21
C MET A 122 15.03 -6.13 -10.88
N ILE A 123 14.84 -6.43 -9.61
CA ILE A 123 13.70 -7.18 -9.11
C ILE A 123 12.73 -6.23 -8.40
N VAL A 124 11.44 -6.33 -8.73
CA VAL A 124 10.40 -5.45 -8.17
C VAL A 124 9.24 -6.30 -7.63
N CYS A 125 9.05 -6.23 -6.32
CA CYS A 125 7.97 -6.94 -5.63
C CYS A 125 6.66 -6.15 -5.69
N GLU A 126 5.57 -6.79 -6.08
CA GLU A 126 4.22 -6.21 -6.15
C GLU A 126 4.22 -4.77 -6.74
N PRO A 127 4.77 -4.58 -7.95
CA PRO A 127 5.02 -3.25 -8.50
C PRO A 127 3.77 -2.38 -8.65
N ALA A 128 2.59 -2.99 -8.76
CA ALA A 128 1.30 -2.30 -8.91
C ALA A 128 0.58 -2.04 -7.59
N ALA A 129 1.03 -2.64 -6.47
CA ALA A 129 0.31 -2.58 -5.20
C ALA A 129 0.25 -1.14 -4.64
N GLY A 130 -0.96 -0.70 -4.27
CA GLY A 130 -1.19 0.61 -3.65
C GLY A 130 -0.95 1.82 -4.58
N LEU A 131 -0.82 1.61 -5.90
CA LEU A 131 -0.68 2.68 -6.87
C LEU A 131 -2.01 3.02 -7.53
N ASP A 132 -2.30 4.31 -7.65
CA ASP A 132 -3.34 4.80 -8.56
C ASP A 132 -2.96 4.60 -10.03
N ALA A 133 -3.91 4.81 -10.93
CA ALA A 133 -3.72 4.59 -12.37
C ALA A 133 -2.55 5.42 -12.95
N ASP A 134 -2.39 6.67 -12.52
CA ASP A 134 -1.33 7.56 -13.01
C ASP A 134 0.04 7.12 -12.48
N SER A 135 0.15 6.85 -11.19
CA SER A 135 1.38 6.33 -10.56
C SER A 135 1.78 4.99 -11.16
N ARG A 136 0.82 4.09 -11.39
CA ARG A 136 1.04 2.82 -12.07
C ARG A 136 1.63 3.02 -13.46
N THR A 137 1.01 3.90 -14.26
CA THR A 137 1.49 4.22 -15.62
C THR A 137 2.92 4.74 -15.61
N GLN A 138 3.29 5.56 -14.65
CA GLN A 138 4.64 6.12 -14.54
C GLN A 138 5.67 5.06 -14.15
N VAL A 139 5.35 4.15 -13.22
CA VAL A 139 6.24 3.02 -12.88
C VAL A 139 6.41 2.08 -14.07
N VAL A 140 5.33 1.73 -14.78
CA VAL A 140 5.41 0.92 -16.01
C VAL A 140 6.37 1.55 -17.02
N ARG A 141 6.18 2.84 -17.32
CA ARG A 141 7.03 3.57 -18.27
C ARG A 141 8.49 3.57 -17.86
N LEU A 142 8.79 3.77 -16.56
CA LEU A 142 10.14 3.69 -16.06
C LEU A 142 10.73 2.31 -16.33
N LEU A 143 10.07 1.24 -15.89
CA LEU A 143 10.57 -0.13 -16.02
C LEU A 143 10.74 -0.54 -17.49
N GLN A 144 9.83 -0.13 -18.37
CA GLN A 144 9.93 -0.37 -19.82
C GLN A 144 11.01 0.49 -20.51
N SER A 145 11.42 1.60 -19.91
CA SER A 145 12.42 2.51 -20.49
C SER A 145 13.86 2.18 -20.13
N MET A 146 14.14 1.01 -19.55
CA MET A 146 15.45 0.59 -19.09
C MET A 146 16.06 -0.44 -20.07
N PRO A 147 16.67 0.00 -21.19
CA PRO A 147 17.07 -0.90 -22.28
C PRO A 147 18.24 -1.84 -21.92
N GLU A 148 19.03 -1.46 -20.91
CA GLU A 148 20.20 -2.25 -20.48
C GLU A 148 19.90 -3.11 -19.24
N THR A 149 18.71 -2.96 -18.65
CA THR A 149 18.30 -3.65 -17.42
C THR A 149 17.31 -4.77 -17.73
N CYS A 150 17.57 -5.97 -17.25
CA CYS A 150 16.54 -7.02 -17.16
C CYS A 150 15.64 -6.74 -15.97
N VAL A 151 14.37 -6.51 -16.20
CA VAL A 151 13.37 -6.25 -15.16
C VAL A 151 12.61 -7.53 -14.84
N ILE A 152 12.55 -7.88 -13.56
CA ILE A 152 11.79 -9.03 -13.06
C ILE A 152 10.78 -8.53 -12.04
N SER A 153 9.50 -8.58 -12.38
CA SER A 153 8.45 -8.38 -11.38
C SER A 153 8.11 -9.69 -10.69
N VAL A 154 8.01 -9.66 -9.36
CA VAL A 154 7.54 -10.78 -8.55
C VAL A 154 6.24 -10.36 -7.90
N SER A 155 5.15 -11.05 -8.20
CA SER A 155 3.81 -10.62 -7.78
C SER A 155 2.84 -11.80 -7.67
N SER A 156 1.77 -11.59 -6.93
CA SER A 156 0.68 -12.55 -6.77
C SER A 156 -0.26 -12.65 -7.98
N SER A 157 -0.17 -11.68 -8.91
CA SER A 157 -0.99 -11.66 -10.13
C SER A 157 -0.23 -11.00 -11.28
N SER A 158 -0.61 -11.30 -12.52
CA SER A 158 0.01 -10.68 -13.69
C SER A 158 -0.32 -9.19 -13.80
N TRP A 159 0.60 -8.49 -14.39
CA TRP A 159 0.49 -7.06 -14.67
C TRP A 159 0.56 -6.81 -16.18
N PRO A 160 -0.56 -6.87 -16.89
CA PRO A 160 -0.58 -6.84 -18.36
C PRO A 160 0.07 -5.61 -18.98
N GLU A 161 -0.03 -4.45 -18.30
CA GLU A 161 0.53 -3.18 -18.79
C GLU A 161 2.06 -3.18 -18.81
N LEU A 162 2.71 -3.99 -17.95
CA LEU A 162 4.16 -4.12 -17.92
C LEU A 162 4.66 -4.91 -19.14
N GLY A 163 3.89 -5.89 -19.61
CA GLY A 163 4.31 -6.80 -20.67
C GLY A 163 5.38 -7.79 -20.22
N GLY A 164 6.05 -8.42 -21.20
CA GLY A 164 7.11 -9.38 -20.94
C GLY A 164 6.62 -10.82 -20.79
N ASP A 165 7.56 -11.73 -20.47
CA ASP A 165 7.27 -13.15 -20.34
C ASP A 165 6.76 -13.50 -18.96
N ILE A 166 5.64 -14.23 -18.90
CA ILE A 166 5.02 -14.68 -17.63
C ILE A 166 5.59 -16.04 -17.26
N ILE A 167 6.09 -16.14 -16.03
CA ILE A 167 6.58 -17.38 -15.40
C ILE A 167 5.67 -17.68 -14.20
N GLY A 168 5.06 -18.85 -14.21
CA GLY A 168 4.01 -19.22 -13.26
C GLY A 168 2.63 -19.17 -13.89
N THR A 169 1.63 -19.37 -13.09
CA THR A 169 0.23 -19.35 -13.52
C THR A 169 -0.51 -18.28 -12.75
N ASP A 170 -1.24 -17.42 -13.45
CA ASP A 170 -2.13 -16.47 -12.78
C ASP A 170 -3.08 -17.26 -11.86
N PRO A 171 -3.08 -17.00 -10.55
CA PRO A 171 -4.01 -17.68 -9.68
C PRO A 171 -5.43 -17.34 -10.13
N LEU A 172 -6.24 -18.38 -10.32
CA LEU A 172 -7.67 -18.19 -10.55
C LEU A 172 -8.23 -17.48 -9.32
N VAL A 173 -8.59 -16.22 -9.46
CA VAL A 173 -9.34 -15.49 -8.42
C VAL A 173 -10.68 -16.22 -8.28
N ALA A 174 -10.84 -16.97 -7.20
CA ALA A 174 -12.12 -17.62 -6.91
C ALA A 174 -13.19 -16.54 -6.83
N ALA A 175 -14.29 -16.74 -7.54
CA ALA A 175 -15.42 -15.83 -7.43
C ALA A 175 -15.82 -15.71 -5.95
N VAL A 176 -16.04 -14.50 -5.48
CA VAL A 176 -16.47 -14.26 -4.10
C VAL A 176 -17.92 -14.73 -3.98
N ASP A 177 -18.12 -15.94 -3.43
CA ASP A 177 -19.43 -16.53 -3.17
C ASP A 177 -19.68 -16.56 -1.66
N LEU A 178 -20.21 -15.47 -1.14
CA LEU A 178 -20.59 -15.32 0.26
C LEU A 178 -22.09 -15.03 0.38
N PRO A 179 -22.75 -15.53 1.42
CA PRO A 179 -24.16 -15.24 1.65
C PRO A 179 -24.41 -13.74 1.79
N ARG A 180 -25.49 -13.25 1.16
CA ARG A 180 -25.79 -11.83 1.22
C ARG A 180 -26.19 -11.41 2.65
N VAL A 181 -25.52 -10.37 3.13
CA VAL A 181 -25.86 -9.71 4.39
C VAL A 181 -26.86 -8.59 4.09
N SER A 182 -28.00 -8.61 4.76
CA SER A 182 -28.99 -7.53 4.63
C SER A 182 -28.65 -6.40 5.57
N PRO A 183 -28.68 -5.14 5.10
CA PRO A 183 -28.45 -3.99 5.96
C PRO A 183 -29.57 -3.87 7.02
N SER A 184 -29.20 -3.38 8.18
CA SER A 184 -30.15 -3.00 9.22
C SER A 184 -30.81 -1.67 8.87
N PRO A 185 -32.04 -1.39 9.30
CA PRO A 185 -32.66 -0.07 9.14
C PRO A 185 -31.98 1.02 9.98
N ARG A 186 -31.02 0.68 10.83
CA ARG A 186 -30.26 1.64 11.63
C ARG A 186 -29.22 2.35 10.78
N THR A 187 -29.48 3.64 10.57
CA THR A 187 -28.58 4.52 9.84
C THR A 187 -28.06 5.62 10.76
N GLY A 188 -26.90 6.16 10.44
CA GLY A 188 -26.27 7.26 11.15
C GLY A 188 -25.25 7.96 10.29
N SER A 189 -24.46 8.81 10.90
CA SER A 189 -23.31 9.43 10.25
C SER A 189 -22.14 9.64 11.20
N ILE A 190 -20.93 9.68 10.66
CA ILE A 190 -19.73 10.10 11.36
C ILE A 190 -19.44 11.53 10.93
N GLY A 191 -19.40 12.45 11.87
CA GLY A 191 -19.09 13.85 11.57
C GLY A 191 -20.13 14.83 12.07
N PRO A 192 -20.05 16.11 11.63
CA PRO A 192 -19.14 16.60 10.59
C PRO A 192 -17.67 16.59 11.02
N LEU A 193 -16.79 16.01 10.17
CA LEU A 193 -15.36 15.90 10.41
C LEU A 193 -14.60 16.99 9.64
N THR A 194 -13.68 17.65 10.33
CA THR A 194 -12.67 18.48 9.70
C THR A 194 -11.30 17.95 10.10
N ALA A 195 -10.53 17.52 9.13
CA ALA A 195 -9.19 17.02 9.35
C ALA A 195 -8.16 18.02 8.80
N ARG A 196 -7.06 18.22 9.53
CA ARG A 196 -5.98 19.12 9.16
C ARG A 196 -4.65 18.39 9.33
N ARG A 197 -3.88 18.30 8.27
CA ARG A 197 -2.48 17.90 8.35
C ARG A 197 -1.64 19.16 8.54
N GLY A 198 -1.13 19.38 9.76
CA GLY A 198 -0.33 20.55 10.09
C GLY A 198 1.10 20.43 9.57
N ALA A 199 1.73 21.57 9.26
CA ALA A 199 3.18 21.64 9.12
C ALA A 199 3.84 21.12 10.41
N ALA A 200 4.92 20.35 10.27
CA ALA A 200 5.68 19.78 11.38
C ALA A 200 5.96 20.84 12.47
N LYS A 201 5.79 20.47 13.75
CA LYS A 201 6.06 21.35 14.87
C LYS A 201 7.46 21.92 14.74
N LYS A 202 7.53 23.27 14.66
CA LYS A 202 8.77 24.04 14.58
C LYS A 202 9.73 23.59 15.69
N LYS A 203 10.82 22.91 15.33
CA LYS A 203 11.94 22.73 16.27
C LYS A 203 12.55 24.12 16.47
N TRP A 204 12.69 24.56 17.70
CA TRP A 204 13.04 25.95 18.09
C TRP A 204 14.40 26.46 17.57
N TRP A 205 15.21 25.56 16.98
CA TRP A 205 16.53 25.91 16.42
C TRP A 205 16.58 26.02 14.88
N HIS A 206 15.45 25.91 14.16
CA HIS A 206 15.40 26.15 12.71
C HIS A 206 14.88 27.55 12.41
N PHE A 207 15.75 28.42 11.86
CA PHE A 207 15.43 29.78 11.47
C PHE A 207 14.73 29.92 10.10
N SER A 208 14.62 28.88 9.32
CA SER A 208 13.89 28.87 8.04
C SER A 208 12.40 28.63 8.25
N GLN A 209 11.55 29.41 7.60
CA GLN A 209 10.11 29.20 7.62
C GLN A 209 9.80 27.87 6.93
N PRO A 210 9.05 26.95 7.56
CA PRO A 210 8.59 25.77 6.88
C PRO A 210 7.60 26.21 5.79
N ARG A 211 7.92 26.00 4.52
CA ARG A 211 6.99 26.05 3.40
C ARG A 211 6.16 24.75 3.38
N GLY A 212 5.41 24.49 4.44
CA GLY A 212 4.46 23.41 4.50
C GLY A 212 3.08 23.99 4.23
N THR A 213 2.47 23.66 3.11
CA THR A 213 1.06 23.92 2.87
C THR A 213 0.24 23.17 3.92
N SER A 214 -0.51 23.87 4.75
CA SER A 214 -1.45 23.24 5.66
C SER A 214 -2.59 22.66 4.85
N PHE A 215 -2.68 21.33 4.81
CA PHE A 215 -3.78 20.63 4.18
C PHE A 215 -4.98 20.56 5.12
N SER A 216 -6.18 20.91 4.64
CA SER A 216 -7.42 20.81 5.41
C SER A 216 -8.52 20.20 4.55
N VAL A 217 -9.16 19.17 5.05
CA VAL A 217 -10.34 18.55 4.43
C VAL A 217 -11.54 18.66 5.37
N GLY A 218 -12.71 18.96 4.81
CA GLY A 218 -13.97 19.08 5.55
C GLY A 218 -14.55 20.50 5.61
N PRO A 219 -15.73 20.66 6.27
CA PRO A 219 -16.44 19.61 7.00
C PRO A 219 -17.06 18.54 6.09
N VAL A 220 -16.84 17.27 6.45
CA VAL A 220 -17.40 16.12 5.73
C VAL A 220 -18.19 15.25 6.70
N GLU A 221 -19.34 14.79 6.26
CA GLU A 221 -20.17 13.82 6.94
C GLU A 221 -20.14 12.50 6.17
N ILE A 222 -19.82 11.40 6.86
CA ILE A 222 -19.74 10.06 6.27
C ILE A 222 -21.00 9.31 6.70
N PRO A 223 -21.92 8.98 5.77
CA PRO A 223 -23.09 8.18 6.11
C PRO A 223 -22.66 6.75 6.48
N ILE A 224 -23.32 6.17 7.47
CA ILE A 224 -23.12 4.78 7.86
C ILE A 224 -24.47 4.08 8.00
N THR A 225 -24.49 2.79 7.67
CA THR A 225 -25.63 1.90 7.85
C THR A 225 -25.14 0.62 8.52
N GLU A 226 -25.80 0.17 9.55
CA GLU A 226 -25.46 -1.07 10.26
C GLU A 226 -25.53 -2.26 9.28
N SER A 227 -24.50 -3.11 9.32
CA SER A 227 -24.36 -4.26 8.40
C SER A 227 -24.25 -3.88 6.92
N ALA A 228 -23.73 -2.71 6.61
CA ALA A 228 -23.47 -2.23 5.27
C ALA A 228 -22.11 -1.53 5.16
N VAL A 229 -21.67 -1.28 3.93
CA VAL A 229 -20.39 -0.66 3.61
C VAL A 229 -20.62 0.74 3.05
N THR A 230 -19.84 1.71 3.50
CA THR A 230 -19.70 3.02 2.83
C THR A 230 -18.34 3.07 2.15
N TRP A 231 -18.32 3.14 0.83
CA TRP A 231 -17.10 3.35 0.05
C TRP A 231 -16.77 4.84 -0.01
N LEU A 232 -15.69 5.23 0.67
CA LEU A 232 -15.19 6.61 0.65
C LEU A 232 -14.24 6.77 -0.54
N ARG A 233 -14.74 7.39 -1.59
CA ARG A 233 -14.02 7.61 -2.86
C ARG A 233 -13.43 9.01 -2.94
N GLY A 234 -12.31 9.16 -3.62
CA GLY A 234 -11.66 10.44 -3.91
C GLY A 234 -10.27 10.21 -4.48
N ASP A 235 -9.75 11.21 -5.18
CA ASP A 235 -8.43 11.17 -5.78
C ASP A 235 -7.31 11.00 -4.73
N ASN A 236 -6.11 10.64 -5.17
CA ASN A 236 -4.95 10.61 -4.30
C ASN A 236 -4.67 12.02 -3.76
N GLY A 237 -4.39 12.09 -2.46
CA GLY A 237 -4.22 13.40 -1.81
C GLY A 237 -5.52 14.12 -1.44
N SER A 238 -6.71 13.59 -1.77
CA SER A 238 -8.01 14.19 -1.36
C SER A 238 -8.25 14.19 0.15
N GLY A 239 -7.39 13.50 0.94
CA GLY A 239 -7.46 13.48 2.40
C GLY A 239 -8.28 12.33 2.99
N LYS A 240 -8.55 11.26 2.25
CA LYS A 240 -9.26 10.06 2.74
C LYS A 240 -8.66 9.53 4.04
N THR A 241 -7.38 9.17 4.02
CA THR A 241 -6.64 8.69 5.20
C THR A 241 -6.68 9.67 6.36
N THR A 242 -6.47 10.97 6.10
CA THR A 242 -6.53 12.02 7.13
C THR A 242 -7.91 12.11 7.76
N LEU A 243 -8.96 11.96 6.94
CA LEU A 243 -10.35 11.97 7.41
C LEU A 243 -10.68 10.73 8.26
N LEU A 244 -10.22 9.53 7.85
CA LEU A 244 -10.38 8.30 8.64
C LEU A 244 -9.65 8.39 9.98
N ARG A 245 -8.43 8.94 10.00
CA ARG A 245 -7.66 9.17 11.23
C ARG A 245 -8.35 10.15 12.17
N ALA A 246 -8.93 11.23 11.62
CA ALA A 246 -9.73 12.18 12.40
C ALA A 246 -11.00 11.52 12.96
N ALA A 247 -11.70 10.68 12.18
CA ALA A 247 -12.86 9.91 12.64
C ALA A 247 -12.52 8.95 13.79
N ALA A 248 -11.32 8.35 13.74
CA ALA A 248 -10.80 7.48 14.80
C ALA A 248 -10.24 8.25 16.02
N GLY A 249 -10.23 9.60 15.98
CA GLY A 249 -9.71 10.43 17.07
C GLY A 249 -8.17 10.52 17.11
N LEU A 250 -7.47 10.10 16.07
CA LEU A 250 -6.01 10.13 15.99
C LEU A 250 -5.46 11.49 15.53
N GLU A 251 -6.26 12.28 14.83
CA GLU A 251 -5.91 13.61 14.33
C GLU A 251 -7.07 14.59 14.58
N GLY A 252 -6.76 15.81 15.02
CA GLY A 252 -7.77 16.87 15.19
C GLY A 252 -8.30 17.06 16.60
N ALA A 253 -9.39 17.76 16.74
CA ALA A 253 -9.90 18.29 17.99
C ALA A 253 -10.65 17.26 18.83
N GLY A 254 -10.06 16.85 19.95
CA GLY A 254 -10.77 16.30 21.09
C GLY A 254 -11.01 14.79 21.04
N ALA A 255 -11.29 14.22 22.22
CA ALA A 255 -11.65 12.81 22.36
C ALA A 255 -13.00 12.53 21.67
N VAL A 256 -12.99 11.63 20.71
CA VAL A 256 -14.22 11.10 20.10
C VAL A 256 -14.78 10.06 21.06
N PRO A 257 -16.00 10.22 21.58
CA PRO A 257 -16.64 9.18 22.40
C PRO A 257 -16.85 7.92 21.57
N ASN A 258 -16.40 6.76 22.07
CA ASN A 258 -16.44 5.47 21.36
C ASN A 258 -15.89 5.56 19.93
N PRO A 259 -14.58 5.84 19.77
CA PRO A 259 -14.01 6.02 18.44
C PRO A 259 -14.17 4.75 17.62
N PRO A 260 -14.40 4.86 16.31
CA PRO A 260 -14.31 3.73 15.39
C PRO A 260 -12.98 3.01 15.50
N ALA A 261 -12.98 1.70 15.25
CA ALA A 261 -11.74 0.96 15.07
C ALA A 261 -11.19 1.26 13.68
N LEU A 262 -9.88 1.48 13.54
CA LEU A 262 -9.22 1.87 12.29
C LEU A 262 -8.09 0.91 11.94
N ALA A 263 -8.17 0.29 10.76
CA ALA A 263 -7.02 -0.33 10.10
C ALA A 263 -6.31 0.73 9.23
N LEU A 264 -5.08 1.05 9.58
CA LEU A 264 -4.25 2.02 8.84
C LEU A 264 -3.81 1.46 7.50
N GLN A 265 -3.40 2.33 6.58
CA GLN A 265 -2.88 1.95 5.28
C GLN A 265 -1.65 1.03 5.37
N SER A 266 -0.71 1.32 6.29
CA SER A 266 0.45 0.47 6.57
C SER A 266 0.16 -0.50 7.73
N PRO A 267 0.21 -1.82 7.53
CA PRO A 267 0.01 -2.78 8.61
C PRO A 267 1.15 -2.78 9.63
N PHE A 268 2.35 -2.39 9.22
CA PHE A 268 3.53 -2.32 10.08
C PHE A 268 3.38 -1.30 11.22
N ASP A 269 2.61 -0.21 10.99
CA ASP A 269 2.37 0.82 12.00
C ASP A 269 1.51 0.34 13.19
N GLN A 270 0.87 -0.81 13.04
CA GLN A 270 0.00 -1.40 14.08
C GLN A 270 0.50 -2.74 14.62
N ALA A 271 1.53 -3.35 14.01
CA ALA A 271 2.10 -4.64 14.38
C ALA A 271 3.11 -4.49 15.54
N VAL A 272 2.67 -3.93 16.66
CA VAL A 272 3.51 -3.64 17.85
C VAL A 272 3.44 -4.70 18.95
N PHE A 273 2.90 -5.86 18.66
CA PHE A 273 2.67 -6.95 19.61
C PHE A 273 3.74 -8.04 19.47
N PRO A 274 4.11 -8.74 20.54
CA PRO A 274 5.13 -9.79 20.50
C PRO A 274 4.64 -11.08 19.85
N THR A 275 3.33 -11.34 19.86
CA THR A 275 2.75 -12.55 19.28
C THR A 275 1.48 -12.24 18.48
N VAL A 276 1.15 -13.12 17.54
CA VAL A 276 -0.11 -13.06 16.77
C VAL A 276 -1.33 -13.21 17.69
N GLU A 277 -1.22 -14.00 18.77
CA GLU A 277 -2.31 -14.13 19.74
C GLU A 277 -2.63 -12.80 20.44
N GLU A 278 -1.60 -12.05 20.83
CA GLU A 278 -1.80 -10.73 21.45
C GLU A 278 -2.23 -9.68 20.43
N PHE A 279 -1.76 -9.78 19.18
CA PHE A 279 -2.17 -8.90 18.10
C PHE A 279 -3.62 -9.15 17.68
N VAL A 280 -4.04 -10.40 17.51
CA VAL A 280 -5.39 -10.82 17.13
C VAL A 280 -5.99 -11.69 18.24
N PRO A 281 -6.43 -11.10 19.36
CA PRO A 281 -6.90 -11.85 20.54
C PRO A 281 -8.23 -12.56 20.29
N ASN A 282 -8.99 -12.16 19.28
CA ASN A 282 -10.25 -12.81 18.92
C ASN A 282 -9.98 -14.13 18.17
N ASP A 283 -10.21 -15.25 18.87
CA ASP A 283 -9.97 -16.59 18.33
C ASP A 283 -10.75 -16.87 17.03
N THR A 284 -11.96 -16.34 16.91
CA THR A 284 -12.81 -16.59 15.73
C THR A 284 -12.14 -16.06 14.45
N VAL A 285 -11.72 -14.79 14.46
CA VAL A 285 -11.08 -14.18 13.30
C VAL A 285 -9.65 -14.70 13.09
N ARG A 286 -8.92 -15.03 14.18
CA ARG A 286 -7.59 -15.64 14.08
C ARG A 286 -7.64 -17.02 13.43
N ASN A 287 -8.59 -17.86 13.84
CA ASN A 287 -8.80 -19.19 13.27
C ASN A 287 -9.31 -19.14 11.83
N LEU A 288 -10.18 -18.18 11.49
CA LEU A 288 -10.63 -17.95 10.12
C LEU A 288 -9.47 -17.71 9.17
N LEU A 289 -8.41 -17.03 9.64
CA LEU A 289 -7.21 -16.77 8.87
C LEU A 289 -6.17 -17.90 8.92
N GLY A 290 -6.33 -18.90 9.81
CA GLY A 290 -5.34 -19.95 10.02
C GLY A 290 -4.00 -19.43 10.54
N LEU A 291 -4.00 -18.33 11.32
CA LEU A 291 -2.79 -17.74 11.87
C LEU A 291 -2.32 -18.54 13.10
N ASN A 292 -1.02 -18.82 13.15
CA ASN A 292 -0.41 -19.47 14.32
C ASN A 292 -0.27 -18.45 15.46
N PRO A 293 -0.88 -18.69 16.63
CA PRO A 293 -0.88 -17.74 17.76
C PRO A 293 0.51 -17.41 18.29
N ALA A 294 1.48 -18.33 18.15
CA ALA A 294 2.83 -18.17 18.69
C ALA A 294 3.78 -17.38 17.79
N ASP A 295 3.43 -17.15 16.54
CA ASP A 295 4.29 -16.43 15.61
C ASP A 295 4.41 -14.95 15.99
N HIS A 296 5.52 -14.32 15.61
CA HIS A 296 5.65 -12.86 15.73
C HIS A 296 4.94 -12.21 14.52
N PRO A 297 4.12 -11.13 14.72
CA PRO A 297 3.40 -10.51 13.62
C PRO A 297 4.29 -10.06 12.44
N LEU A 298 5.50 -9.60 12.71
CA LEU A 298 6.43 -9.16 11.67
C LEU A 298 7.11 -10.30 10.91
N ASP A 299 6.96 -11.57 11.34
CA ASP A 299 7.41 -12.75 10.61
C ASP A 299 6.37 -13.21 9.56
N LEU A 300 5.18 -12.64 9.61
CA LEU A 300 4.15 -12.90 8.60
C LEU A 300 4.52 -12.23 7.28
N SER A 301 4.14 -12.86 6.15
CA SER A 301 4.22 -12.17 4.86
C SER A 301 3.39 -10.88 4.88
N SER A 302 3.72 -9.91 4.03
CA SER A 302 3.02 -8.63 3.97
C SER A 302 1.50 -8.79 3.81
N SER A 303 1.07 -9.78 3.01
CA SER A 303 -0.33 -10.11 2.81
C SER A 303 -0.98 -10.67 4.08
N ARG A 304 -0.32 -11.59 4.77
CA ARG A 304 -0.81 -12.15 6.04
C ARG A 304 -0.81 -11.13 7.17
N LEU A 305 0.19 -10.25 7.21
CA LEU A 305 0.23 -9.15 8.17
C LEU A 305 -0.93 -8.17 7.94
N ARG A 306 -1.27 -7.89 6.67
CA ARG A 306 -2.45 -7.09 6.31
C ARG A 306 -3.74 -7.71 6.81
N LEU A 307 -3.91 -9.02 6.61
CA LEU A 307 -5.07 -9.75 7.13
C LEU A 307 -5.12 -9.73 8.65
N ALA A 308 -4.00 -9.96 9.34
CA ALA A 308 -3.91 -9.92 10.80
C ALA A 308 -4.26 -8.53 11.34
N GLN A 309 -3.83 -7.46 10.70
CA GLN A 309 -4.19 -6.09 11.05
C GLN A 309 -5.69 -5.85 10.96
N VAL A 310 -6.33 -6.25 9.86
CA VAL A 310 -7.78 -6.08 9.69
C VAL A 310 -8.53 -6.98 10.67
N ALA A 311 -8.06 -8.21 10.91
CA ALA A 311 -8.62 -9.11 11.92
C ALA A 311 -8.52 -8.52 13.35
N HIS A 312 -7.39 -7.87 13.68
CA HIS A 312 -7.24 -7.14 14.95
C HIS A 312 -8.34 -6.08 15.13
N VAL A 313 -8.58 -5.29 14.10
CA VAL A 313 -9.53 -4.19 14.13
C VAL A 313 -10.98 -4.72 14.18
N ILE A 314 -11.33 -5.69 13.35
CA ILE A 314 -12.66 -6.32 13.32
C ILE A 314 -12.93 -7.11 14.59
N GLY A 315 -11.91 -7.78 15.14
CA GLY A 315 -11.99 -8.56 16.36
C GLY A 315 -12.35 -7.73 17.61
N GLN A 316 -12.20 -6.40 17.56
CA GLN A 316 -12.64 -5.47 18.61
C GLN A 316 -14.17 -5.33 18.68
N GLN A 317 -14.90 -5.80 17.67
CA GLN A 317 -16.37 -5.76 17.57
C GLN A 317 -16.96 -4.36 17.80
N ARG A 318 -16.32 -3.33 17.26
CA ARG A 318 -16.83 -1.96 17.32
C ARG A 318 -18.01 -1.79 16.38
N PRO A 319 -19.00 -0.93 16.75
CA PRO A 319 -20.15 -0.64 15.88
C PRO A 319 -19.75 -0.05 14.52
N VAL A 320 -18.61 0.66 14.48
CA VAL A 320 -18.06 1.25 13.26
C VAL A 320 -16.61 0.84 13.12
N VAL A 321 -16.27 0.37 11.92
CA VAL A 321 -14.92 -0.04 11.53
C VAL A 321 -14.50 0.71 10.28
N LEU A 322 -13.31 1.28 10.32
CA LEU A 322 -12.71 2.04 9.23
C LEU A 322 -11.55 1.23 8.64
N LEU A 323 -11.58 0.99 7.34
CA LEU A 323 -10.54 0.24 6.63
C LEU A 323 -9.90 1.14 5.57
N ASP A 324 -8.63 1.49 5.78
CA ASP A 324 -7.87 2.32 4.85
C ASP A 324 -7.11 1.43 3.86
N GLU A 325 -7.60 1.35 2.62
CA GLU A 325 -7.07 0.55 1.50
C GLU A 325 -6.88 -0.95 1.85
N PRO A 326 -7.90 -1.67 2.33
CA PRO A 326 -7.76 -3.07 2.73
C PRO A 326 -7.42 -4.02 1.58
N ASP A 327 -7.62 -3.60 0.35
CA ASP A 327 -7.33 -4.33 -0.89
C ASP A 327 -5.84 -4.37 -1.25
N THR A 328 -5.00 -3.56 -0.59
CA THR A 328 -3.57 -3.48 -0.88
C THR A 328 -2.78 -4.62 -0.20
N LEU A 329 -1.66 -5.01 -0.81
CA LEU A 329 -0.73 -6.04 -0.32
C LEU A 329 -1.33 -7.47 -0.27
N LEU A 330 -2.51 -7.71 -0.81
CA LEU A 330 -3.16 -9.01 -0.76
C LEU A 330 -2.72 -9.92 -1.91
N SER A 331 -2.35 -11.16 -1.58
CA SER A 331 -2.31 -12.24 -2.56
C SER A 331 -3.73 -12.59 -3.04
N ALA A 332 -3.86 -13.31 -4.14
CA ALA A 332 -5.17 -13.71 -4.66
C ALA A 332 -5.97 -14.57 -3.64
N ALA A 333 -5.30 -15.49 -2.93
CA ALA A 333 -5.92 -16.29 -1.88
C ALA A 333 -6.31 -15.46 -0.67
N ASP A 334 -5.44 -14.53 -0.27
CA ASP A 334 -5.68 -13.67 0.88
C ASP A 334 -6.78 -12.63 0.61
N ARG A 335 -6.99 -12.27 -0.67
CA ARG A 335 -8.13 -11.44 -1.07
C ARG A 335 -9.47 -12.09 -0.68
N TRP A 336 -9.61 -13.41 -0.87
CA TRP A 336 -10.78 -14.15 -0.41
C TRP A 336 -10.93 -14.10 1.11
N LEU A 337 -9.84 -14.27 1.86
CA LEU A 337 -9.87 -14.18 3.32
C LEU A 337 -10.23 -12.76 3.80
N MET A 338 -9.81 -11.71 3.10
CA MET A 338 -10.24 -10.34 3.37
C MET A 338 -11.75 -10.16 3.22
N HIS A 339 -12.34 -10.72 2.16
CA HIS A 339 -13.80 -10.71 2.00
C HIS A 339 -14.51 -11.48 3.12
N GLN A 340 -13.96 -12.59 3.59
CA GLN A 340 -14.51 -13.31 4.74
C GLN A 340 -14.47 -12.48 6.03
N LEU A 341 -13.38 -11.72 6.28
CA LEU A 341 -13.29 -10.80 7.42
C LEU A 341 -14.33 -9.67 7.33
N ILE A 342 -14.45 -9.04 6.17
CA ILE A 342 -15.47 -8.01 5.90
C ILE A 342 -16.87 -8.58 6.13
N HIS A 343 -17.15 -9.73 5.58
CA HIS A 343 -18.44 -10.42 5.75
C HIS A 343 -18.74 -10.73 7.23
N TYR A 344 -17.76 -11.24 7.96
CA TYR A 344 -17.88 -11.50 9.40
C TYR A 344 -18.23 -10.23 10.18
N ALA A 345 -17.56 -9.10 9.89
CA ALA A 345 -17.84 -7.83 10.53
C ALA A 345 -19.27 -7.35 10.26
N LEU A 346 -19.73 -7.45 9.02
CA LEU A 346 -21.11 -7.10 8.64
C LEU A 346 -22.15 -7.98 9.29
N GLN A 347 -21.91 -9.30 9.36
CA GLN A 347 -22.79 -10.23 10.08
C GLN A 347 -22.87 -9.95 11.58
N SER A 348 -21.79 -9.41 12.14
CA SER A 348 -21.73 -9.01 13.55
C SER A 348 -22.42 -7.67 13.84
N GLY A 349 -23.00 -7.01 12.82
CA GLY A 349 -23.71 -5.74 12.95
C GLY A 349 -22.81 -4.50 12.83
N SER A 350 -21.54 -4.64 12.45
CA SER A 350 -20.67 -3.48 12.25
C SER A 350 -21.03 -2.73 10.96
N SER A 351 -20.95 -1.39 11.00
CA SER A 351 -20.92 -0.53 9.82
C SER A 351 -19.47 -0.37 9.36
N LEU A 352 -19.20 -0.56 8.10
CA LEU A 352 -17.85 -0.42 7.54
C LEU A 352 -17.73 0.85 6.70
N VAL A 353 -16.63 1.58 6.86
CA VAL A 353 -16.20 2.62 5.93
C VAL A 353 -14.89 2.16 5.32
N VAL A 354 -14.85 2.06 4.00
CA VAL A 354 -13.72 1.51 3.26
C VAL A 354 -13.22 2.55 2.27
N THR A 355 -11.91 2.81 2.25
CA THR A 355 -11.24 3.43 1.12
C THR A 355 -10.65 2.33 0.25
N CYS A 356 -10.74 2.47 -1.06
CA CYS A 356 -10.23 1.46 -1.98
C CYS A 356 -9.91 2.11 -3.33
N HIS A 357 -8.82 1.70 -3.95
CA HIS A 357 -8.44 2.13 -5.28
C HIS A 357 -8.84 1.13 -6.37
N ASP A 358 -9.09 -0.13 -6.00
CA ASP A 358 -9.54 -1.17 -6.94
C ASP A 358 -11.07 -1.25 -6.98
N PRO A 359 -11.73 -0.76 -8.05
CA PRO A 359 -13.18 -0.86 -8.19
C PRO A 359 -13.68 -2.31 -8.23
N LYS A 360 -12.82 -3.28 -8.63
CA LYS A 360 -13.18 -4.69 -8.65
C LYS A 360 -13.39 -5.23 -7.23
N PHE A 361 -12.54 -4.79 -6.29
CA PHE A 361 -12.68 -5.18 -4.89
C PHE A 361 -14.02 -4.71 -4.31
N VAL A 362 -14.44 -3.49 -4.66
CA VAL A 362 -15.74 -2.95 -4.23
C VAL A 362 -16.90 -3.71 -4.91
N ALA A 363 -16.80 -3.99 -6.22
CA ALA A 363 -17.79 -4.80 -6.93
C ALA A 363 -17.93 -6.22 -6.36
N GLU A 364 -16.85 -6.81 -5.86
CA GLU A 364 -16.87 -8.07 -5.13
C GLU A 364 -17.63 -7.96 -3.80
N ILE A 365 -17.45 -6.85 -3.06
CA ILE A 365 -18.24 -6.59 -1.82
C ILE A 365 -19.74 -6.45 -2.16
N GLU A 366 -20.10 -5.81 -3.26
CA GLU A 366 -21.49 -5.61 -3.69
C GLU A 366 -22.21 -6.94 -3.94
N THR A 367 -21.50 -8.03 -4.21
CA THR A 367 -22.12 -9.36 -4.39
C THR A 367 -22.78 -9.86 -3.11
N TYR A 368 -22.23 -9.52 -1.93
CA TYR A 368 -22.71 -10.02 -0.64
C TYR A 368 -23.16 -8.96 0.35
N ALA A 369 -22.97 -7.66 0.07
CA ALA A 369 -23.35 -6.56 0.95
C ALA A 369 -23.95 -5.39 0.19
N GLU A 370 -24.61 -4.46 0.90
CA GLU A 370 -24.98 -3.17 0.38
C GLU A 370 -23.80 -2.21 0.50
N VAL A 371 -23.48 -1.52 -0.60
CA VAL A 371 -22.42 -0.50 -0.65
C VAL A 371 -23.00 0.84 -1.04
N ALA A 372 -22.81 1.85 -0.19
CA ALA A 372 -23.11 3.23 -0.48
C ALA A 372 -21.84 3.99 -0.85
N GLU A 373 -21.85 4.80 -1.90
CA GLU A 373 -20.69 5.62 -2.29
C GLU A 373 -20.76 7.01 -1.64
N LYS A 374 -19.62 7.45 -1.09
CA LYS A 374 -19.41 8.83 -0.65
C LYS A 374 -18.15 9.38 -1.31
N THR A 375 -18.31 10.30 -2.24
CA THR A 375 -17.18 10.95 -2.92
C THR A 375 -16.72 12.19 -2.15
N LEU A 376 -15.40 12.29 -1.94
CA LEU A 376 -14.76 13.52 -1.48
C LEU A 376 -14.54 14.46 -2.66
N PRO A 377 -14.77 15.77 -2.50
CA PRO A 377 -14.49 16.73 -3.55
C PRO A 377 -13.00 16.78 -3.86
N ALA A 378 -12.64 16.90 -5.14
CA ALA A 378 -11.27 17.17 -5.55
C ALA A 378 -10.80 18.48 -4.88
N GLN A 379 -9.66 18.43 -4.22
CA GLN A 379 -9.06 19.63 -3.64
C GLN A 379 -8.10 20.21 -4.67
N HIS A 380 -8.40 21.40 -5.13
CA HIS A 380 -7.43 22.20 -5.86
C HIS A 380 -6.39 22.73 -4.86
N LEU A 381 -5.18 22.19 -4.93
CA LEU A 381 -3.99 22.69 -4.25
C LEU A 381 -3.53 24.02 -4.84
#